data_6ba2ea8fbf4ecb3869ede02bc855dafe
#
_entry.id   6ba2ea8fbf4ecb3869ede02bc855dafe
#
_cell.length_a   1.000
_cell.length_b   1.000
_cell.length_c   1.000
_cell.angle_alpha   90.00
_cell.angle_beta   90.00
_cell.angle_gamma   90.00
#
_symmetry.space_group_name_H-M   'P 1'
#
loop_
_entity.id
_entity.type
_entity.pdbx_description
1 polymer ?
#
loop_
_entity_poly.entity_id
_entity_poly.type
_entity_poly.pdbx_seq_one_letter_code
_entity_poly.pdbx_strand_id
1 'polypeptide(L)'
;MTIKRPGILFEIADRCNARCLHCYQPRDCGHRLMTLAEIERALDILADNEYLDITFSGYEPFTNPDLWAILAAARKRRFYINLKTNGLLLDRDAVQRLKALHVGSVHISLYSADHNEHDRAAGVPGAYDRIMTGLDLLREAGIKTVLAAPLLHPLPDLARLTAFAKERDLQLVIDYGLFSSFDKRPEVEAVKLTEAELEQAIRFQYGIEGDEMNFYAPKEASFLCHYGDPSTFRIDCAGDIYACGKCTVPLGNLLTDDFAALVRKAAAERPCIIRDRECNDCDLFAYCNPCPAEALLGGGSLCGCSAVRKRIAEIKKRISGLQKSEKTNSSEPCHF
;
A
#
# COMPACT_ATOMS: atom_id res chain seq x y z
N MET A 1 -14.01 -1.64 21.82
CA MET A 1 -14.38 -1.09 20.50
C MET A 1 -13.28 -0.13 20.09
N THR A 2 -12.34 -0.55 19.23
CA THR A 2 -11.27 0.35 18.75
C THR A 2 -11.92 1.27 17.73
N ILE A 3 -12.09 2.54 18.05
CA ILE A 3 -12.55 3.55 17.10
C ILE A 3 -11.47 3.63 16.03
N LYS A 4 -11.71 3.02 14.87
CA LYS A 4 -10.86 3.18 13.69
C LYS A 4 -11.03 4.62 13.24
N ARG A 5 -10.03 5.46 13.47
CA ARG A 5 -10.04 6.83 12.97
C ARG A 5 -10.10 6.78 11.44
N PRO A 6 -11.05 7.48 10.81
CA PRO A 6 -11.08 7.53 9.36
C PRO A 6 -9.79 8.19 8.86
N GLY A 7 -9.08 7.50 7.97
CA GLY A 7 -7.89 8.00 7.32
C GLY A 7 -8.14 8.19 5.84
N ILE A 8 -7.36 9.02 5.18
CA ILE A 8 -7.46 9.25 3.76
C ILE A 8 -6.07 9.26 3.12
N LEU A 9 -5.98 8.71 1.92
CA LEU A 9 -4.80 8.83 1.08
C LEU A 9 -4.96 10.02 0.15
N PHE A 10 -4.12 11.03 0.29
CA PHE A 10 -4.20 12.25 -0.50
C PHE A 10 -2.95 12.41 -1.36
N GLU A 11 -3.10 12.24 -2.66
CA GLU A 11 -2.03 12.40 -3.64
C GLU A 11 -1.90 13.86 -4.01
N ILE A 12 -0.74 14.47 -3.69
CA ILE A 12 -0.52 15.91 -3.84
C ILE A 12 0.54 16.25 -4.90
N ALA A 13 1.07 15.27 -5.60
CA ALA A 13 2.08 15.48 -6.64
C ALA A 13 1.66 14.84 -7.96
N ASP A 14 2.13 15.42 -9.06
CA ASP A 14 1.89 15.00 -10.44
C ASP A 14 3.15 14.44 -11.13
N ARG A 15 4.28 14.46 -10.44
CA ARG A 15 5.59 14.03 -10.94
C ARG A 15 6.42 13.33 -9.89
N CYS A 16 7.44 12.60 -10.33
CA CYS A 16 8.38 11.89 -9.47
C CYS A 16 9.82 12.06 -9.98
N ASN A 17 10.77 12.14 -9.05
CA ASN A 17 12.20 12.16 -9.32
C ASN A 17 12.84 10.76 -9.42
N ALA A 18 12.03 9.68 -9.33
CA ALA A 18 12.43 8.29 -9.52
C ALA A 18 11.72 7.66 -10.73
N ARG A 19 12.19 6.46 -11.15
CA ARG A 19 11.65 5.68 -12.26
C ARG A 19 11.46 4.22 -11.85
N CYS A 20 10.82 4.01 -10.70
CA CYS A 20 10.66 2.69 -10.10
C CYS A 20 10.00 1.70 -11.07
N LEU A 21 10.57 0.48 -11.15
CA LEU A 21 10.14 -0.56 -12.08
C LEU A 21 8.69 -1.00 -11.86
N HIS A 22 8.23 -0.99 -10.61
CA HIS A 22 6.91 -1.46 -10.19
C HIS A 22 5.87 -0.34 -10.05
N CYS A 23 6.22 0.91 -10.37
CA CYS A 23 5.35 2.04 -10.09
C CYS A 23 3.98 1.85 -10.72
N TYR A 24 2.92 1.89 -9.91
CA TYR A 24 1.55 1.74 -10.39
C TYR A 24 0.97 3.03 -10.99
N GLN A 25 1.54 4.18 -10.63
CA GLN A 25 1.12 5.47 -11.18
C GLN A 25 1.45 5.55 -12.68
N PRO A 26 0.59 6.16 -13.51
CA PRO A 26 0.90 6.44 -14.90
C PRO A 26 2.19 7.25 -15.03
N ARG A 27 2.93 7.08 -16.14
CA ARG A 27 4.15 7.88 -16.38
C ARG A 27 3.84 9.36 -16.58
N ASP A 28 2.72 9.63 -17.25
CA ASP A 28 2.14 10.96 -17.38
C ASP A 28 0.78 10.94 -16.69
N CYS A 29 0.63 11.72 -15.65
CA CYS A 29 -0.64 11.74 -14.92
C CYS A 29 -1.78 12.32 -15.77
N GLY A 30 -1.48 13.18 -16.74
CA GLY A 30 -2.48 13.80 -17.60
C GLY A 30 -3.48 14.70 -16.85
N HIS A 31 -3.32 14.80 -15.53
CA HIS A 31 -4.22 15.52 -14.65
C HIS A 31 -3.64 16.88 -14.26
N ARG A 32 -4.52 17.83 -14.04
CA ARG A 32 -4.19 19.09 -13.44
C ARG A 32 -3.83 18.89 -11.97
N LEU A 33 -2.74 19.51 -11.52
CA LEU A 33 -2.44 19.60 -10.09
C LEU A 33 -3.36 20.66 -9.45
N MET A 34 -4.00 20.29 -8.32
CA MET A 34 -4.72 21.27 -7.51
C MET A 34 -3.81 22.38 -7.03
N THR A 35 -4.32 23.59 -7.04
CA THR A 35 -3.66 24.75 -6.41
C THR A 35 -3.67 24.60 -4.89
N LEU A 36 -2.79 25.32 -4.20
CA LEU A 36 -2.78 25.35 -2.73
C LEU A 36 -4.15 25.70 -2.14
N ALA A 37 -4.84 26.70 -2.73
CA ALA A 37 -6.18 27.08 -2.27
C ALA A 37 -7.23 25.99 -2.44
N GLU A 38 -7.15 25.18 -3.50
CA GLU A 38 -8.02 24.04 -3.71
C GLU A 38 -7.71 22.90 -2.72
N ILE A 39 -6.43 22.65 -2.44
CA ILE A 39 -6.00 21.68 -1.42
C ILE A 39 -6.47 22.13 -0.04
N GLU A 40 -6.35 23.40 0.31
CA GLU A 40 -6.86 23.94 1.58
C GLU A 40 -8.37 23.73 1.70
N ARG A 41 -9.12 23.99 0.63
CA ARG A 41 -10.57 23.73 0.61
C ARG A 41 -10.90 22.24 0.75
N ALA A 42 -10.13 21.37 0.09
CA ALA A 42 -10.26 19.93 0.26
C ALA A 42 -10.01 19.49 1.72
N LEU A 43 -8.98 20.07 2.35
CA LEU A 43 -8.67 19.83 3.77
C LEU A 43 -9.79 20.33 4.69
N ASP A 44 -10.46 21.47 4.38
CA ASP A 44 -11.61 21.94 5.14
C ASP A 44 -12.78 20.94 5.04
N ILE A 45 -13.11 20.47 3.83
CA ILE A 45 -14.17 19.46 3.63
C ILE A 45 -13.86 18.20 4.45
N LEU A 46 -12.62 17.72 4.44
CA LEU A 46 -12.24 16.52 5.20
C LEU A 46 -12.32 16.76 6.72
N ALA A 47 -11.88 17.92 7.21
CA ALA A 47 -11.93 18.27 8.63
C ALA A 47 -13.39 18.39 9.11
N ASP A 48 -14.25 19.03 8.34
CA ASP A 48 -15.70 19.18 8.64
C ASP A 48 -16.42 17.82 8.65
N ASN A 49 -15.87 16.81 7.96
CA ASN A 49 -16.36 15.43 7.99
C ASN A 49 -15.58 14.51 8.95
N GLU A 50 -14.92 15.09 9.95
CA GLU A 50 -14.27 14.39 11.07
C GLU A 50 -13.11 13.46 10.66
N TYR A 51 -12.49 13.66 9.51
CA TYR A 51 -11.24 12.97 9.19
C TYR A 51 -10.12 13.50 10.07
N LEU A 52 -9.42 12.59 10.74
CA LEU A 52 -8.35 12.94 11.69
C LEU A 52 -6.97 12.48 11.21
N ASP A 53 -6.93 11.56 10.26
CA ASP A 53 -5.71 10.96 9.75
C ASP A 53 -5.60 11.22 8.25
N ILE A 54 -4.46 11.74 7.82
CA ILE A 54 -4.19 11.99 6.41
C ILE A 54 -2.80 11.46 6.04
N THR A 55 -2.75 10.71 4.94
CA THR A 55 -1.50 10.23 4.35
C THR A 55 -1.26 10.96 3.05
N PHE A 56 -0.34 11.89 3.02
CA PHE A 56 0.10 12.51 1.79
C PHE A 56 0.99 11.57 0.99
N SER A 57 0.74 11.49 -0.31
CA SER A 57 1.38 10.56 -1.24
C SER A 57 1.22 11.07 -2.67
N GLY A 58 1.28 10.15 -3.64
CA GLY A 58 1.15 10.39 -5.07
C GLY A 58 2.48 10.77 -5.70
N TYR A 59 2.95 10.01 -6.69
CA TYR A 59 4.26 10.23 -7.29
C TYR A 59 5.35 10.46 -6.22
N GLU A 60 5.86 11.70 -6.09
CA GLU A 60 6.75 12.08 -5.02
C GLU A 60 6.33 13.42 -4.39
N PRO A 61 5.80 13.45 -3.18
CA PRO A 61 5.31 14.67 -2.53
C PRO A 61 6.35 15.79 -2.44
N PHE A 62 7.62 15.48 -2.26
CA PHE A 62 8.69 16.48 -2.21
C PHE A 62 8.93 17.18 -3.53
N THR A 63 8.33 16.76 -4.64
CA THR A 63 8.37 17.50 -5.91
C THR A 63 7.28 18.55 -6.03
N ASN A 64 6.29 18.56 -5.11
CA ASN A 64 5.30 19.63 -5.08
C ASN A 64 5.90 20.89 -4.44
N PRO A 65 5.93 22.02 -5.14
CA PRO A 65 6.50 23.27 -4.62
C PRO A 65 5.78 23.79 -3.36
N ASP A 66 4.50 23.46 -3.21
CA ASP A 66 3.67 23.89 -2.08
C ASP A 66 3.64 22.87 -0.92
N LEU A 67 4.47 21.81 -0.94
CA LEU A 67 4.46 20.75 0.07
C LEU A 67 4.41 21.31 1.50
N TRP A 68 5.27 22.25 1.82
CA TRP A 68 5.37 22.77 3.19
C TRP A 68 4.15 23.57 3.61
N ALA A 69 3.56 24.31 2.69
CA ALA A 69 2.31 25.05 2.92
C ALA A 69 1.12 24.06 3.10
N ILE A 70 1.08 23.00 2.31
CA ILE A 70 0.08 21.93 2.42
C ILE A 70 0.16 21.23 3.79
N LEU A 71 1.36 20.83 4.21
CA LEU A 71 1.55 20.18 5.52
C LEU A 71 1.19 21.14 6.67
N ALA A 72 1.55 22.42 6.57
CA ALA A 72 1.17 23.43 7.56
C ALA A 72 -0.35 23.64 7.61
N ALA A 73 -1.02 23.69 6.45
CA ALA A 73 -2.47 23.80 6.37
C ALA A 73 -3.19 22.59 6.99
N ALA A 74 -2.70 21.38 6.74
CA ALA A 74 -3.21 20.17 7.36
C ALA A 74 -2.98 20.17 8.88
N ARG A 75 -1.80 20.61 9.34
CA ARG A 75 -1.50 20.71 10.78
C ARG A 75 -2.39 21.74 11.48
N LYS A 76 -2.65 22.88 10.86
CA LYS A 76 -3.58 23.90 11.37
C LYS A 76 -4.98 23.33 11.61
N ARG A 77 -5.41 22.39 10.77
CA ARG A 77 -6.70 21.68 10.88
C ARG A 77 -6.64 20.43 11.78
N ARG A 78 -5.51 20.23 12.48
CA ARG A 78 -5.29 19.18 13.48
C ARG A 78 -5.25 17.75 12.91
N PHE A 79 -4.99 17.57 11.64
CA PHE A 79 -4.75 16.24 11.09
C PHE A 79 -3.53 15.59 11.72
N TYR A 80 -3.60 14.28 11.94
CA TYR A 80 -2.44 13.43 12.12
C TYR A 80 -1.86 13.14 10.74
N ILE A 81 -0.65 13.64 10.49
CA ILE A 81 -0.06 13.65 9.16
C ILE A 81 0.89 12.47 9.00
N ASN A 82 0.65 11.63 7.99
CA ASN A 82 1.60 10.66 7.50
C ASN A 82 2.08 11.09 6.11
N LEU A 83 3.32 10.73 5.77
CA LEU A 83 3.92 11.05 4.49
C LEU A 83 4.51 9.80 3.86
N LYS A 84 4.15 9.50 2.61
CA LYS A 84 4.80 8.46 1.81
C LYS A 84 5.73 9.10 0.80
N THR A 85 6.99 8.70 0.79
CA THR A 85 8.03 9.25 -0.06
C THR A 85 9.01 8.17 -0.53
N ASN A 86 9.66 8.41 -1.66
CA ASN A 86 10.80 7.60 -2.08
C ASN A 86 12.08 7.91 -1.27
N GLY A 87 12.08 8.96 -0.47
CA GLY A 87 13.18 9.31 0.44
C GLY A 87 14.36 10.04 -0.20
N LEU A 88 14.38 10.22 -1.52
CA LEU A 88 15.55 10.76 -2.24
C LEU A 88 15.81 12.27 -2.00
N LEU A 89 14.83 12.96 -1.47
CA LEU A 89 14.87 14.42 -1.19
C LEU A 89 14.86 14.73 0.33
N LEU A 90 15.10 13.72 1.15
CA LEU A 90 15.20 13.89 2.61
C LEU A 90 16.59 14.37 3.00
N ASP A 91 16.76 15.68 3.05
CA ASP A 91 17.93 16.32 3.63
C ASP A 91 17.65 16.86 5.06
N ARG A 92 18.65 17.48 5.67
CA ARG A 92 18.55 18.01 7.04
C ARG A 92 17.47 19.08 7.18
N ASP A 93 17.33 19.99 6.19
CA ASP A 93 16.30 21.03 6.22
C ASP A 93 14.90 20.42 6.11
N ALA A 94 14.69 19.51 5.18
CA ALA A 94 13.43 18.79 5.01
C ALA A 94 13.02 18.07 6.31
N VAL A 95 13.93 17.33 6.93
CA VAL A 95 13.64 16.61 8.17
C VAL A 95 13.35 17.55 9.34
N GLN A 96 14.04 18.68 9.46
CA GLN A 96 13.74 19.68 10.47
C GLN A 96 12.36 20.30 10.28
N ARG A 97 11.96 20.59 9.04
CA ARG A 97 10.61 21.07 8.73
C ARG A 97 9.53 20.04 9.03
N LEU A 98 9.75 18.78 8.70
CA LEU A 98 8.83 17.67 9.07
C LEU A 98 8.65 17.61 10.59
N LYS A 99 9.74 17.73 11.36
CA LYS A 99 9.71 17.75 12.82
C LYS A 99 8.93 18.97 13.36
N ALA A 100 9.21 20.15 12.83
CA ALA A 100 8.53 21.38 13.24
C ALA A 100 7.01 21.34 12.96
N LEU A 101 6.60 20.68 11.88
CA LEU A 101 5.20 20.45 11.52
C LEU A 101 4.56 19.27 12.25
N HIS A 102 5.31 18.61 13.15
CA HIS A 102 4.84 17.44 13.89
C HIS A 102 4.26 16.35 12.99
N VAL A 103 4.94 16.02 11.90
CA VAL A 103 4.56 14.87 11.04
C VAL A 103 4.61 13.60 11.87
N GLY A 104 3.54 12.82 11.86
CA GLY A 104 3.35 11.67 12.74
C GLY A 104 4.19 10.46 12.31
N SER A 105 4.28 10.21 10.99
CA SER A 105 5.14 9.17 10.44
C SER A 105 5.60 9.47 9.01
N VAL A 106 6.78 8.92 8.65
CA VAL A 106 7.30 8.93 7.28
C VAL A 106 7.45 7.50 6.81
N HIS A 107 6.82 7.17 5.68
CA HIS A 107 6.92 5.86 5.05
C HIS A 107 7.88 5.97 3.86
N ILE A 108 8.96 5.20 3.89
CA ILE A 108 10.00 5.21 2.87
C ILE A 108 9.98 3.90 2.11
N SER A 109 10.03 3.98 0.77
CA SER A 109 10.15 2.80 -0.09
C SER A 109 11.57 2.24 -0.04
N LEU A 110 11.73 0.98 0.38
CA LEU A 110 12.99 0.25 0.35
C LEU A 110 12.80 -1.10 -0.33
N TYR A 111 13.39 -1.29 -1.50
CA TYR A 111 13.16 -2.49 -2.33
C TYR A 111 14.09 -3.64 -2.00
N SER A 112 15.28 -3.35 -1.50
CA SER A 112 16.29 -4.31 -1.06
C SER A 112 17.22 -3.66 -0.03
N ALA A 113 17.85 -4.47 0.81
CA ALA A 113 18.99 -4.06 1.64
C ALA A 113 20.33 -4.16 0.89
N ASP A 114 20.30 -4.52 -0.41
CA ASP A 114 21.43 -4.42 -1.31
C ASP A 114 21.36 -3.13 -2.12
N HIS A 115 22.45 -2.39 -2.15
CA HIS A 115 22.59 -1.11 -2.80
C HIS A 115 22.24 -1.19 -4.32
N ASN A 116 22.82 -2.13 -5.04
CA ASN A 116 22.62 -2.23 -6.50
C ASN A 116 21.20 -2.69 -6.86
N GLU A 117 20.63 -3.60 -6.07
CA GLU A 117 19.27 -4.07 -6.27
C GLU A 117 18.27 -2.94 -6.00
N HIS A 118 18.49 -2.17 -4.93
CA HIS A 118 17.63 -1.03 -4.62
C HIS A 118 17.67 0.03 -5.73
N ASP A 119 18.87 0.45 -6.14
CA ASP A 119 19.07 1.47 -7.19
C ASP A 119 18.43 1.05 -8.51
N ARG A 120 18.61 -0.23 -8.88
CA ARG A 120 17.96 -0.78 -10.07
C ARG A 120 16.43 -0.72 -9.97
N ALA A 121 15.86 -1.12 -8.84
CA ALA A 121 14.41 -1.11 -8.61
C ALA A 121 13.83 0.32 -8.58
N ALA A 122 14.54 1.26 -7.99
CA ALA A 122 14.18 2.68 -7.95
C ALA A 122 14.37 3.39 -9.30
N GLY A 123 15.22 2.83 -10.18
CA GLY A 123 15.61 3.45 -11.46
C GLY A 123 16.44 4.72 -11.26
N VAL A 124 17.19 4.83 -10.16
CA VAL A 124 18.00 5.99 -9.81
C VAL A 124 19.34 5.54 -9.20
N PRO A 125 20.47 5.78 -9.86
CA PRO A 125 21.79 5.51 -9.27
C PRO A 125 22.02 6.32 -7.99
N GLY A 126 22.55 5.69 -6.96
CA GLY A 126 22.78 6.31 -5.64
C GLY A 126 21.51 6.57 -4.82
N ALA A 127 20.39 5.93 -5.18
CA ALA A 127 19.15 6.03 -4.41
C ALA A 127 19.32 5.45 -3.01
N TYR A 128 19.98 4.30 -2.89
CA TYR A 128 20.20 3.65 -1.61
C TYR A 128 20.93 4.54 -0.60
N ASP A 129 22.05 5.16 -1.00
CA ASP A 129 22.85 5.99 -0.11
C ASP A 129 22.08 7.25 0.36
N ARG A 130 21.28 7.83 -0.53
CA ARG A 130 20.42 8.96 -0.17
C ARG A 130 19.36 8.55 0.85
N ILE A 131 18.73 7.39 0.68
CA ILE A 131 17.75 6.87 1.64
C ILE A 131 18.42 6.58 2.98
N MET A 132 19.62 6.00 3.01
CA MET A 132 20.36 5.77 4.25
C MET A 132 20.60 7.07 5.00
N THR A 133 21.04 8.11 4.31
CA THR A 133 21.18 9.45 4.88
C THR A 133 19.86 9.97 5.45
N GLY A 134 18.78 9.87 4.68
CA GLY A 134 17.45 10.29 5.13
C GLY A 134 16.94 9.53 6.36
N LEU A 135 17.16 8.22 6.41
CA LEU A 135 16.80 7.37 7.56
C LEU A 135 17.55 7.79 8.84
N ASP A 136 18.85 8.08 8.73
CA ASP A 136 19.64 8.53 9.88
C ASP A 136 19.15 9.89 10.39
N LEU A 137 18.85 10.83 9.49
CA LEU A 137 18.30 12.13 9.85
C LEU A 137 16.91 12.02 10.51
N LEU A 138 16.03 11.17 10.01
CA LEU A 138 14.70 10.93 10.61
C LEU A 138 14.82 10.32 12.01
N ARG A 139 15.74 9.37 12.20
CA ARG A 139 16.05 8.77 13.50
C ARG A 139 16.56 9.82 14.48
N GLU A 140 17.54 10.65 14.08
CA GLU A 140 18.07 11.77 14.91
C GLU A 140 16.96 12.76 15.30
N ALA A 141 16.01 13.00 14.40
CA ALA A 141 14.89 13.88 14.66
C ALA A 141 13.80 13.25 15.54
N GLY A 142 13.84 11.93 15.76
CA GLY A 142 12.81 11.18 16.50
C GLY A 142 11.49 11.05 15.73
N ILE A 143 11.52 11.07 14.40
CA ILE A 143 10.34 10.91 13.56
C ILE A 143 10.10 9.42 13.31
N LYS A 144 8.90 8.94 13.61
CA LYS A 144 8.51 7.56 13.34
C LYS A 144 8.66 7.24 11.86
N THR A 145 9.43 6.20 11.56
CA THR A 145 9.70 5.78 10.18
C THR A 145 9.23 4.36 9.95
N VAL A 146 8.61 4.14 8.79
CA VAL A 146 8.15 2.82 8.33
C VAL A 146 8.79 2.54 6.98
N LEU A 147 9.41 1.37 6.83
CA LEU A 147 9.91 0.89 5.55
C LEU A 147 8.79 0.16 4.82
N ALA A 148 8.50 0.58 3.60
CA ALA A 148 7.58 -0.09 2.69
C ALA A 148 8.39 -0.83 1.62
N ALA A 149 8.30 -2.15 1.62
CA ALA A 149 9.05 -3.02 0.72
C ALA A 149 8.11 -3.80 -0.21
N PRO A 150 7.71 -3.22 -1.34
CA PRO A 150 7.11 -4.01 -2.41
C PRO A 150 8.17 -4.93 -3.01
N LEU A 151 7.88 -6.24 -3.03
CA LEU A 151 8.82 -7.25 -3.52
C LEU A 151 8.75 -7.37 -5.04
N LEU A 152 9.91 -7.39 -5.67
CA LEU A 152 10.09 -7.45 -7.12
C LEU A 152 10.87 -8.70 -7.52
N HIS A 153 10.67 -9.12 -8.77
CA HIS A 153 11.55 -10.09 -9.43
C HIS A 153 12.85 -9.41 -9.91
N PRO A 154 14.02 -10.02 -9.69
CA PRO A 154 14.24 -11.16 -8.79
C PRO A 154 14.00 -10.81 -7.33
N LEU A 155 13.53 -11.81 -6.55
CA LEU A 155 13.21 -11.63 -5.14
C LEU A 155 14.46 -11.21 -4.37
N PRO A 156 14.42 -10.10 -3.59
CA PRO A 156 15.54 -9.68 -2.76
C PRO A 156 15.76 -10.65 -1.59
N ASP A 157 16.95 -10.60 -0.98
CA ASP A 157 17.24 -11.32 0.25
C ASP A 157 16.36 -10.79 1.40
N LEU A 158 15.29 -11.53 1.71
CA LEU A 158 14.32 -11.15 2.74
C LEU A 158 14.90 -11.20 4.16
N ALA A 159 15.82 -12.12 4.43
CA ALA A 159 16.48 -12.20 5.74
C ALA A 159 17.34 -10.96 5.96
N ARG A 160 18.15 -10.57 4.98
CA ARG A 160 18.96 -9.36 5.02
C ARG A 160 18.10 -8.10 5.15
N LEU A 161 17.00 -8.00 4.41
CA LEU A 161 16.05 -6.86 4.49
C LEU A 161 15.41 -6.76 5.88
N THR A 162 15.01 -7.89 6.45
CA THR A 162 14.42 -7.94 7.79
C THR A 162 15.44 -7.63 8.88
N ALA A 163 16.67 -8.17 8.78
CA ALA A 163 17.76 -7.85 9.68
C ALA A 163 18.09 -6.35 9.66
N PHE A 164 18.18 -5.76 8.45
CA PHE A 164 18.37 -4.33 8.25
C PHE A 164 17.35 -3.48 9.02
N ALA A 165 16.06 -3.81 8.89
CA ALA A 165 14.99 -3.09 9.57
C ALA A 165 15.08 -3.27 11.10
N LYS A 166 15.34 -4.49 11.57
CA LYS A 166 15.46 -4.83 12.98
C LYS A 166 16.64 -4.11 13.65
N GLU A 167 17.81 -4.09 13.02
CA GLU A 167 19.02 -3.43 13.55
C GLU A 167 18.82 -1.91 13.71
N ARG A 168 17.91 -1.32 12.95
CA ARG A 168 17.59 0.11 13.00
C ARG A 168 16.32 0.45 13.78
N ASP A 169 15.70 -0.55 14.40
CA ASP A 169 14.40 -0.42 15.08
C ASP A 169 13.32 0.21 14.20
N LEU A 170 13.26 -0.23 12.93
CA LEU A 170 12.30 0.26 11.94
C LEU A 170 11.20 -0.76 11.71
N GLN A 171 9.96 -0.28 11.64
CA GLN A 171 8.85 -1.11 11.18
C GLN A 171 9.02 -1.41 9.69
N LEU A 172 8.96 -2.69 9.30
CA LEU A 172 9.00 -3.14 7.90
C LEU A 172 7.63 -3.66 7.48
N VAL A 173 7.12 -3.14 6.37
CA VAL A 173 5.90 -3.61 5.73
C VAL A 173 6.26 -4.21 4.38
N ILE A 174 6.12 -5.53 4.26
CA ILE A 174 6.39 -6.27 3.03
C ILE A 174 5.10 -6.42 2.23
N ASP A 175 5.13 -6.10 0.93
CA ASP A 175 4.05 -6.36 -0.01
C ASP A 175 4.55 -7.24 -1.16
N TYR A 176 4.09 -8.49 -1.22
CA TYR A 176 4.38 -9.44 -2.30
C TYR A 176 3.29 -9.48 -3.37
N GLY A 177 2.22 -8.72 -3.19
CA GLY A 177 1.04 -8.70 -4.07
C GLY A 177 1.03 -7.52 -5.03
N LEU A 178 2.06 -7.36 -5.87
CA LEU A 178 2.07 -6.29 -6.85
C LEU A 178 0.89 -6.40 -7.81
N PHE A 179 0.14 -5.33 -7.94
CA PHE A 179 -0.91 -5.18 -8.96
C PHE A 179 -0.37 -4.44 -10.18
N SER A 180 -1.11 -4.50 -11.28
CA SER A 180 -0.75 -3.86 -12.54
C SER A 180 -0.75 -2.33 -12.40
N SER A 181 0.07 -1.64 -13.19
CA SER A 181 0.00 -0.18 -13.23
C SER A 181 -1.33 0.31 -13.82
N PHE A 182 -1.75 1.50 -13.43
CA PHE A 182 -3.01 2.09 -13.89
C PHE A 182 -3.06 2.30 -15.41
N ASP A 183 -1.90 2.52 -16.02
CA ASP A 183 -1.68 2.63 -17.46
C ASP A 183 -1.27 1.28 -18.12
N LYS A 184 -1.38 0.16 -17.39
CA LYS A 184 -1.16 -1.23 -17.85
C LYS A 184 0.20 -1.46 -18.52
N ARG A 185 1.26 -0.90 -17.97
CA ARG A 185 2.62 -1.04 -18.50
C ARG A 185 3.15 -2.46 -18.39
N PRO A 186 3.64 -3.04 -19.50
CA PRO A 186 4.20 -4.40 -19.50
C PRO A 186 5.46 -4.54 -18.63
N GLU A 187 6.22 -3.47 -18.43
CA GLU A 187 7.41 -3.47 -17.57
C GLU A 187 7.07 -3.77 -16.10
N VAL A 188 5.89 -3.33 -15.64
CA VAL A 188 5.40 -3.63 -14.28
C VAL A 188 5.00 -5.09 -14.15
N GLU A 189 4.44 -5.69 -15.22
CA GLU A 189 4.14 -7.13 -15.23
C GLU A 189 5.43 -7.97 -15.19
N ALA A 190 6.49 -7.53 -15.89
CA ALA A 190 7.76 -8.24 -15.95
C ALA A 190 8.52 -8.33 -14.63
N VAL A 191 8.25 -7.41 -13.69
CA VAL A 191 8.90 -7.39 -12.37
C VAL A 191 8.04 -8.01 -11.26
N LYS A 192 6.90 -8.59 -11.57
CA LYS A 192 6.13 -9.37 -10.60
C LYS A 192 6.88 -10.65 -10.25
N LEU A 193 6.77 -11.08 -9.00
CA LEU A 193 7.39 -12.31 -8.53
C LEU A 193 6.93 -13.51 -9.37
N THR A 194 7.86 -14.41 -9.69
CA THR A 194 7.55 -15.73 -10.20
C THR A 194 6.74 -16.52 -9.18
N GLU A 195 6.18 -17.67 -9.56
CA GLU A 195 5.41 -18.49 -8.62
C GLU A 195 6.28 -19.02 -7.47
N ALA A 196 7.51 -19.44 -7.77
CA ALA A 196 8.45 -19.92 -6.78
C ALA A 196 8.88 -18.82 -5.80
N GLU A 197 9.17 -17.62 -6.30
CA GLU A 197 9.53 -16.47 -5.46
C GLU A 197 8.34 -15.99 -4.61
N LEU A 198 7.13 -16.03 -5.16
CA LEU A 198 5.93 -15.67 -4.41
C LEU A 198 5.67 -16.67 -3.28
N GLU A 199 5.85 -17.97 -3.53
CA GLU A 199 5.78 -18.99 -2.49
C GLU A 199 6.86 -18.76 -1.42
N GLN A 200 8.10 -18.52 -1.83
CA GLN A 200 9.20 -18.20 -0.91
C GLN A 200 8.88 -16.97 -0.04
N ALA A 201 8.38 -15.90 -0.63
CA ALA A 201 8.00 -14.68 0.10
C ALA A 201 6.84 -14.94 1.10
N ILE A 202 5.85 -15.72 0.71
CA ILE A 202 4.74 -16.11 1.57
C ILE A 202 5.26 -16.95 2.74
N ARG A 203 6.07 -17.98 2.48
CA ARG A 203 6.68 -18.82 3.52
C ARG A 203 7.48 -17.98 4.49
N PHE A 204 8.32 -17.08 4.00
CA PHE A 204 9.12 -16.19 4.82
C PHE A 204 8.26 -15.29 5.72
N GLN A 205 7.24 -14.62 5.15
CA GLN A 205 6.41 -13.67 5.90
C GLN A 205 5.66 -14.33 7.07
N TYR A 206 5.30 -15.60 6.92
CA TYR A 206 4.56 -16.35 7.93
C TYR A 206 5.47 -17.21 8.84
N GLY A 207 6.80 -17.06 8.73
CA GLY A 207 7.76 -17.79 9.56
C GLY A 207 7.74 -19.31 9.32
N ILE A 208 7.49 -19.72 8.07
CA ILE A 208 7.43 -21.12 7.70
C ILE A 208 8.84 -21.64 7.45
N GLU A 209 9.55 -21.88 8.52
CA GLU A 209 10.66 -22.84 8.53
C GLU A 209 10.04 -24.18 9.00
N GLY A 210 9.71 -25.09 8.05
CA GLY A 210 8.99 -26.31 8.37
C GLY A 210 7.46 -26.07 8.48
N ASP A 211 6.72 -27.01 9.01
CA ASP A 211 5.35 -27.35 8.68
C ASP A 211 4.22 -26.71 9.49
N GLU A 212 4.41 -25.58 10.16
CA GLU A 212 3.35 -25.00 11.00
C GLU A 212 2.81 -23.68 10.46
N MET A 213 1.73 -23.74 9.69
CA MET A 213 0.99 -22.54 9.32
C MET A 213 -0.52 -22.69 9.49
N ASN A 214 -1.09 -21.84 10.35
CA ASN A 214 -2.52 -21.61 10.39
C ASN A 214 -2.86 -20.40 9.50
N PHE A 215 -3.09 -20.63 8.21
CA PHE A 215 -3.71 -19.65 7.31
C PHE A 215 -5.23 -19.52 7.54
N TYR A 216 -5.72 -19.82 8.70
CA TYR A 216 -7.14 -19.72 8.97
C TYR A 216 -7.55 -18.25 8.99
N ALA A 217 -8.03 -17.73 7.85
CA ALA A 217 -9.04 -16.71 7.88
C ALA A 217 -10.37 -17.45 8.15
N PRO A 218 -11.00 -17.28 9.31
CA PRO A 218 -12.30 -17.88 9.54
C PRO A 218 -13.25 -17.42 8.44
N LYS A 219 -14.12 -18.31 7.94
CA LYS A 219 -15.15 -17.97 6.94
C LYS A 219 -16.04 -16.80 7.37
N GLU A 220 -16.07 -16.52 8.64
CA GLU A 220 -16.77 -15.41 9.29
C GLU A 220 -15.87 -14.17 9.51
N ALA A 221 -14.56 -14.25 9.26
CA ALA A 221 -13.74 -13.07 9.21
C ALA A 221 -14.29 -12.19 8.10
N SER A 222 -15.14 -11.28 8.53
CA SER A 222 -15.68 -10.21 7.74
C SER A 222 -14.64 -9.81 6.71
N PHE A 223 -15.02 -9.90 5.47
CA PHE A 223 -14.34 -9.39 4.33
C PHE A 223 -13.40 -8.24 4.70
N LEU A 224 -12.12 -8.53 4.73
CA LEU A 224 -11.06 -7.58 5.14
C LEU A 224 -10.85 -6.45 4.13
N CYS A 225 -11.57 -6.46 2.99
CA CYS A 225 -11.51 -5.39 2.01
C CYS A 225 -12.36 -4.21 2.47
N HIS A 226 -11.73 -3.07 2.52
CA HIS A 226 -12.35 -1.80 2.90
C HIS A 226 -12.80 -0.97 1.68
N TYR A 227 -13.03 -1.59 0.51
CA TYR A 227 -13.57 -0.89 -0.65
C TYR A 227 -14.90 -0.21 -0.28
N GLY A 228 -15.01 1.09 -0.61
CA GLY A 228 -16.20 1.87 -0.29
C GLY A 228 -16.36 2.23 1.20
N ASP A 229 -15.41 1.86 2.05
CA ASP A 229 -15.33 2.37 3.42
C ASP A 229 -14.71 3.78 3.38
N PRO A 230 -15.40 4.80 3.89
CA PRO A 230 -14.88 6.16 3.87
C PRO A 230 -13.49 6.33 4.51
N SER A 231 -13.08 5.40 5.39
CA SER A 231 -11.75 5.40 6.02
C SER A 231 -10.61 4.99 5.09
N THR A 232 -10.89 4.64 3.83
CA THR A 232 -9.87 4.15 2.88
C THR A 232 -9.88 4.88 1.54
N PHE A 233 -10.60 5.98 1.46
CA PHE A 233 -10.66 6.77 0.24
C PHE A 233 -9.28 7.27 -0.20
N ARG A 234 -9.11 7.39 -1.51
CA ARG A 234 -7.98 8.08 -2.13
C ARG A 234 -8.50 9.31 -2.86
N ILE A 235 -7.83 10.42 -2.67
CA ILE A 235 -7.98 11.64 -3.47
C ILE A 235 -6.74 11.77 -4.33
N ASP A 236 -6.89 11.97 -5.63
CA ASP A 236 -5.76 12.21 -6.51
C ASP A 236 -5.38 13.71 -6.60
N CYS A 237 -4.33 14.00 -7.37
CA CYS A 237 -3.81 15.36 -7.51
C CYS A 237 -4.76 16.34 -8.23
N ALA A 238 -5.82 15.85 -8.88
CA ALA A 238 -6.87 16.66 -9.50
C ALA A 238 -8.10 16.87 -8.60
N GLY A 239 -8.17 16.18 -7.46
CA GLY A 239 -9.29 16.20 -6.53
C GLY A 239 -10.33 15.12 -6.78
N ASP A 240 -10.08 14.19 -7.70
CA ASP A 240 -10.95 13.04 -7.90
C ASP A 240 -10.84 12.08 -6.72
N ILE A 241 -12.00 11.63 -6.23
CA ILE A 241 -12.09 10.73 -5.08
C ILE A 241 -12.41 9.31 -5.54
N TYR A 242 -11.72 8.35 -4.96
CA TYR A 242 -11.82 6.92 -5.28
C TYR A 242 -12.17 6.11 -4.03
N ALA A 243 -12.89 5.02 -4.23
CA ALA A 243 -13.35 4.16 -3.13
C ALA A 243 -12.22 3.45 -2.36
N CYS A 244 -11.01 3.37 -2.91
CA CYS A 244 -9.79 2.89 -2.25
C CYS A 244 -8.54 3.25 -3.05
N GLY A 245 -7.36 3.06 -2.44
CA GLY A 245 -6.06 3.38 -3.05
C GLY A 245 -5.71 2.67 -4.36
N LYS A 246 -6.39 1.56 -4.68
CA LYS A 246 -6.17 0.77 -5.91
C LYS A 246 -7.28 0.97 -6.97
N CYS A 247 -8.35 1.69 -6.64
CA CYS A 247 -9.47 1.91 -7.56
C CYS A 247 -9.08 2.94 -8.63
N THR A 248 -9.45 2.67 -9.89
CA THR A 248 -9.20 3.54 -11.04
C THR A 248 -10.46 4.22 -11.57
N VAL A 249 -11.62 3.90 -11.00
CA VAL A 249 -12.89 4.54 -11.34
C VAL A 249 -13.24 5.55 -10.27
N PRO A 250 -13.31 6.86 -10.59
CA PRO A 250 -13.63 7.87 -9.60
C PRO A 250 -15.10 7.81 -9.17
N LEU A 251 -15.33 8.07 -7.90
CA LEU A 251 -16.68 8.31 -7.36
C LEU A 251 -17.25 9.65 -7.82
N GLY A 252 -16.37 10.64 -7.95
CA GLY A 252 -16.61 12.02 -8.33
C GLY A 252 -15.43 12.88 -7.93
N ASN A 253 -15.60 14.20 -7.84
CA ASN A 253 -14.53 15.13 -7.48
C ASN A 253 -14.86 15.89 -6.18
N LEU A 254 -13.92 15.91 -5.25
CA LEU A 254 -14.11 16.51 -3.91
C LEU A 254 -14.39 18.02 -3.96
N LEU A 255 -13.93 18.72 -5.00
CA LEU A 255 -14.08 20.16 -5.10
C LEU A 255 -15.42 20.61 -5.72
N THR A 256 -16.08 19.74 -6.48
CA THR A 256 -17.29 20.05 -7.25
C THR A 256 -18.54 19.33 -6.79
N ASP A 257 -18.36 18.15 -6.18
CA ASP A 257 -19.48 17.30 -5.78
C ASP A 257 -19.74 17.39 -4.26
N ASP A 258 -20.95 17.06 -3.85
CA ASP A 258 -21.28 16.91 -2.43
C ASP A 258 -20.59 15.69 -1.82
N PHE A 259 -19.69 15.92 -0.88
CA PHE A 259 -18.89 14.85 -0.25
C PHE A 259 -19.78 13.77 0.41
N ALA A 260 -20.87 14.16 1.04
CA ALA A 260 -21.79 13.21 1.65
C ALA A 260 -22.48 12.33 0.58
N ALA A 261 -22.75 12.87 -0.61
CA ALA A 261 -23.26 12.07 -1.71
C ALA A 261 -22.21 11.08 -2.25
N LEU A 262 -20.94 11.47 -2.33
CA LEU A 262 -19.85 10.57 -2.71
C LEU A 262 -19.68 9.42 -1.71
N VAL A 263 -19.76 9.71 -0.40
CA VAL A 263 -19.74 8.68 0.65
C VAL A 263 -20.92 7.72 0.52
N ARG A 264 -22.13 8.23 0.29
CA ARG A 264 -23.33 7.39 0.07
C ARG A 264 -23.20 6.52 -1.17
N LYS A 265 -22.66 7.06 -2.28
CA LYS A 265 -22.37 6.29 -3.51
C LYS A 265 -21.44 5.13 -3.25
N ALA A 266 -20.29 5.37 -2.60
CA ALA A 266 -19.35 4.33 -2.24
C ALA A 266 -19.95 3.25 -1.32
N ALA A 267 -20.73 3.66 -0.33
CA ALA A 267 -21.42 2.74 0.57
C ALA A 267 -22.47 1.89 -0.12
N ALA A 268 -23.17 2.44 -1.13
CA ALA A 268 -24.16 1.71 -1.92
C ALA A 268 -23.54 0.65 -2.83
N GLU A 269 -22.35 0.89 -3.38
CA GLU A 269 -21.62 -0.07 -4.21
C GLU A 269 -21.10 -1.28 -3.40
N ARG A 270 -20.73 -1.07 -2.14
CA ARG A 270 -20.11 -2.09 -1.29
C ARG A 270 -20.97 -3.36 -1.10
N PRO A 271 -22.28 -3.31 -0.80
CA PRO A 271 -23.10 -4.50 -0.63
C PRO A 271 -23.20 -5.34 -1.91
N CYS A 272 -23.24 -4.72 -3.10
CA CYS A 272 -23.26 -5.43 -4.38
C CYS A 272 -21.95 -6.18 -4.58
N ILE A 273 -20.81 -5.51 -4.34
CA ILE A 273 -19.48 -6.12 -4.42
C ILE A 273 -19.33 -7.31 -3.45
N ILE A 274 -19.97 -7.27 -2.29
CA ILE A 274 -19.91 -8.36 -1.32
C ILE A 274 -20.82 -9.53 -1.69
N ARG A 275 -22.05 -9.27 -2.17
CA ARG A 275 -23.07 -10.30 -2.42
C ARG A 275 -22.91 -11.04 -3.73
N ASP A 276 -22.55 -10.32 -4.79
CA ASP A 276 -22.61 -10.83 -6.16
C ASP A 276 -21.26 -11.33 -6.67
N ARG A 277 -20.35 -11.72 -5.73
CA ARG A 277 -19.01 -12.15 -6.08
C ARG A 277 -18.98 -13.61 -6.52
N GLU A 278 -18.17 -13.87 -7.55
CA GLU A 278 -17.71 -15.21 -7.92
C GLU A 278 -16.99 -15.92 -6.77
N CYS A 279 -16.61 -15.18 -5.72
CA CYS A 279 -15.88 -15.71 -4.58
C CYS A 279 -16.75 -16.46 -3.57
N ASN A 280 -18.08 -16.30 -3.58
CA ASN A 280 -18.95 -16.87 -2.54
C ASN A 280 -18.89 -18.40 -2.50
N ASP A 281 -18.78 -19.04 -3.67
CA ASP A 281 -18.68 -20.50 -3.82
C ASP A 281 -17.24 -20.97 -4.14
N CYS A 282 -16.26 -20.07 -4.01
CA CYS A 282 -14.87 -20.37 -4.34
C CYS A 282 -14.18 -21.18 -3.23
N ASP A 283 -13.60 -22.31 -3.58
CA ASP A 283 -12.85 -23.20 -2.68
C ASP A 283 -11.52 -22.62 -2.18
N LEU A 284 -11.09 -21.48 -2.77
CA LEU A 284 -9.92 -20.72 -2.35
C LEU A 284 -10.27 -19.60 -1.36
N PHE A 285 -11.55 -19.34 -1.08
CA PHE A 285 -11.98 -18.19 -0.29
C PHE A 285 -11.32 -18.10 1.10
N ALA A 286 -11.13 -19.26 1.76
CA ALA A 286 -10.47 -19.34 3.07
C ALA A 286 -9.00 -18.90 3.06
N TYR A 287 -8.36 -18.90 1.89
CA TYR A 287 -6.95 -18.54 1.68
C TYR A 287 -6.79 -17.21 0.98
N CYS A 288 -7.90 -16.64 0.51
CA CYS A 288 -7.93 -15.46 -0.34
C CYS A 288 -8.29 -14.21 0.47
N ASN A 289 -7.65 -13.10 0.10
CA ASN A 289 -8.09 -11.77 0.47
C ASN A 289 -8.56 -11.05 -0.81
N PRO A 290 -9.84 -11.21 -1.22
CA PRO A 290 -10.33 -10.69 -2.48
C PRO A 290 -10.15 -9.17 -2.58
N CYS A 291 -9.77 -8.68 -3.77
CA CYS A 291 -9.60 -7.26 -4.03
C CYS A 291 -10.40 -6.84 -5.26
N PRO A 292 -11.56 -6.20 -5.10
CA PRO A 292 -12.40 -5.72 -6.20
C PRO A 292 -11.66 -4.77 -7.15
N ALA A 293 -10.88 -3.85 -6.61
CA ALA A 293 -10.13 -2.89 -7.42
C ALA A 293 -9.06 -3.56 -8.29
N GLU A 294 -8.36 -4.60 -7.78
CA GLU A 294 -7.40 -5.38 -8.59
C GLU A 294 -8.12 -6.22 -9.65
N ALA A 295 -9.31 -6.76 -9.37
CA ALA A 295 -10.10 -7.47 -10.36
C ALA A 295 -10.50 -6.56 -11.52
N LEU A 296 -10.98 -5.35 -11.20
CA LEU A 296 -11.32 -4.33 -12.20
C LEU A 296 -10.09 -3.90 -13.02
N LEU A 297 -8.97 -3.64 -12.37
CA LEU A 297 -7.71 -3.25 -13.02
C LEU A 297 -7.19 -4.34 -13.97
N GLY A 298 -7.41 -5.60 -13.63
CA GLY A 298 -7.10 -6.77 -14.47
C GLY A 298 -8.03 -6.96 -15.69
N GLY A 299 -8.98 -6.06 -15.92
CA GLY A 299 -9.92 -6.12 -17.04
C GLY A 299 -11.23 -6.86 -16.74
N GLY A 300 -11.45 -7.25 -15.49
CA GLY A 300 -12.70 -7.85 -15.00
C GLY A 300 -13.70 -6.80 -14.48
N SER A 301 -14.48 -7.18 -13.49
CA SER A 301 -15.45 -6.32 -12.81
C SER A 301 -15.11 -6.19 -11.32
N LEU A 302 -15.73 -5.26 -10.61
CA LEU A 302 -15.60 -5.14 -9.15
C LEU A 302 -16.08 -6.41 -8.40
N CYS A 303 -16.93 -7.21 -9.03
CA CYS A 303 -17.42 -8.48 -8.49
C CYS A 303 -16.56 -9.68 -8.92
N GLY A 304 -15.63 -9.48 -9.84
CA GLY A 304 -14.80 -10.53 -10.42
C GLY A 304 -13.61 -10.95 -9.55
N CYS A 305 -12.88 -11.94 -10.06
CA CYS A 305 -11.69 -12.48 -9.41
C CYS A 305 -10.42 -11.73 -9.84
N SER A 306 -9.60 -11.33 -8.87
CA SER A 306 -8.25 -10.85 -9.14
C SER A 306 -7.30 -12.02 -9.38
N ALA A 307 -6.67 -12.07 -10.56
CA ALA A 307 -5.69 -13.11 -10.90
C ALA A 307 -4.54 -13.18 -9.89
N VAL A 308 -4.06 -12.04 -9.41
CA VAL A 308 -3.00 -11.97 -8.39
C VAL A 308 -3.46 -12.58 -7.07
N ARG A 309 -4.66 -12.24 -6.61
CA ARG A 309 -5.22 -12.77 -5.37
C ARG A 309 -5.53 -14.26 -5.43
N LYS A 310 -6.04 -14.71 -6.58
CA LYS A 310 -6.27 -16.13 -6.84
C LYS A 310 -4.98 -16.93 -6.74
N ARG A 311 -3.93 -16.48 -7.42
CA ARG A 311 -2.60 -17.12 -7.41
C ARG A 311 -2.01 -17.19 -5.99
N ILE A 312 -2.09 -16.11 -5.21
CA ILE A 312 -1.67 -16.09 -3.80
C ILE A 312 -2.47 -17.12 -2.99
N ALA A 313 -3.78 -17.21 -3.19
CA ALA A 313 -4.65 -18.13 -2.49
C ALA A 313 -4.36 -19.60 -2.85
N GLU A 314 -4.09 -19.91 -4.12
CA GLU A 314 -3.67 -21.23 -4.60
C GLU A 314 -2.37 -21.69 -3.92
N ILE A 315 -1.37 -20.81 -3.86
CA ILE A 315 -0.11 -21.08 -3.15
C ILE A 315 -0.36 -21.34 -1.67
N LYS A 316 -1.11 -20.49 -1.00
CA LYS A 316 -1.46 -20.67 0.42
C LYS A 316 -2.19 -21.99 0.69
N LYS A 317 -3.16 -22.34 -0.16
CA LYS A 317 -3.89 -23.62 -0.07
C LYS A 317 -2.95 -24.81 -0.23
N ARG A 318 -2.04 -24.77 -1.22
CA ARG A 318 -1.03 -25.79 -1.47
C ARG A 318 -0.13 -26.01 -0.26
N ILE A 319 0.44 -24.95 0.30
CA ILE A 319 1.29 -24.99 1.49
C ILE A 319 0.52 -25.61 2.68
N SER A 320 -0.72 -25.19 2.92
CA SER A 320 -1.56 -25.74 4.00
C SER A 320 -1.95 -27.21 3.79
N GLY A 321 -2.09 -27.66 2.55
CA GLY A 321 -2.40 -29.06 2.19
C GLY A 321 -1.23 -30.01 2.44
N LEU A 322 0.00 -29.58 2.14
CA LEU A 322 1.21 -30.34 2.40
C LEU A 322 1.38 -30.65 3.91
N GLN A 323 1.09 -29.68 4.76
CA GLN A 323 1.15 -29.84 6.22
C GLN A 323 0.19 -30.90 6.79
N LYS A 324 -1.01 -31.04 6.18
CA LYS A 324 -1.97 -32.07 6.60
C LYS A 324 -1.51 -33.49 6.23
N SER A 325 -0.86 -33.66 5.09
CA SER A 325 -0.36 -34.94 4.63
C SER A 325 0.84 -35.45 5.46
N GLU A 326 1.69 -34.56 5.93
CA GLU A 326 2.85 -34.88 6.75
C GLU A 326 2.44 -35.26 8.19
N LYS A 327 1.46 -34.56 8.78
CA LYS A 327 0.90 -34.90 10.10
C LYS A 327 0.16 -36.25 10.12
N THR A 328 -0.44 -36.68 9.02
CA THR A 328 -1.07 -37.98 8.91
C THR A 328 -0.06 -39.13 8.75
N ASN A 329 1.12 -38.88 8.19
CA ASN A 329 2.20 -39.86 8.05
C ASN A 329 3.07 -40.03 9.31
N SER A 330 3.03 -39.06 10.23
CA SER A 330 3.77 -39.13 11.51
C SER A 330 3.00 -39.74 12.67
N SER A 331 1.74 -40.14 12.46
CA SER A 331 0.89 -40.84 13.43
C SER A 331 0.78 -42.35 13.16
N GLU A 332 1.91 -43.02 12.93
CA GLU A 332 1.94 -44.49 13.16
C GLU A 332 2.01 -44.73 14.67
N PRO A 333 1.11 -45.54 15.22
CA PRO A 333 1.14 -45.87 16.64
C PRO A 333 2.38 -46.72 16.92
N CYS A 334 3.28 -46.25 17.77
CA CYS A 334 4.20 -47.13 18.44
C CYS A 334 3.39 -48.15 19.26
N HIS A 335 3.31 -49.35 18.74
CA HIS A 335 3.01 -50.55 19.55
C HIS A 335 4.24 -50.79 20.44
N PHE A 336 4.08 -50.51 21.75
CA PHE A 336 4.59 -51.38 22.82
C PHE A 336 3.80 -51.06 24.09
#